data_92a8873b80409e7d219a8599e61c00a6
#
_entry.id   92a8873b80409e7d219a8599e61c00a6
#
_cell.length_a   1.000
_cell.length_b   1.000
_cell.length_c   1.000
_cell.angle_alpha   90.00
_cell.angle_beta   90.00
_cell.angle_gamma   90.00
#
_symmetry.space_group_name_H-M   'P 1'
#
loop_
_entity.id
_entity.type
_entity.pdbx_description
1 polymer ?
#
loop_
_entity_poly.entity_id
_entity_poly.type
_entity_poly.pdbx_seq_one_letter_code
_entity_poly.pdbx_strand_id
1 'polypeptide(L)'
;MKYKNLYIIGNGFDQHHNINCSYNNFMEWTKKNDNVFFLKLTHVYDDACKCYWWRDFENSLAQLNISFYANKKGNLYDPEYIKEGSIEEKTKYASKIVFDEFKSIKDSLRTVFQKWLSEAYENCLKNKKIQFPNEDSIFFTFNYTKTLEDIYEIDAKRIYHIHGVIDDKDSMEVGHGLGEEELNDMLIGQEPRIGEVWNNRLNRMVRLQIVKPKHKELAALSSIESLVTLKKDVEGCIKKNQVFFNEILDVERIYVYGFSFSYIDIPYLEKIIRRTKPETHWVI
;
A
#
# COMPACT_ATOMS: atom_id res chain seq x y z
N MET A 1 16.85 -32.71 1.66
CA MET A 1 15.66 -32.09 1.03
C MET A 1 14.64 -31.89 2.14
N LYS A 2 14.26 -30.65 2.41
CA LYS A 2 13.37 -30.38 3.55
C LYS A 2 11.92 -30.22 3.12
N TYR A 3 11.65 -29.54 2.00
CA TYR A 3 10.31 -29.25 1.52
C TYR A 3 10.13 -29.59 0.03
N LYS A 4 8.97 -30.18 -0.31
CA LYS A 4 8.57 -30.51 -1.69
C LYS A 4 7.50 -29.57 -2.22
N ASN A 5 6.70 -28.98 -1.35
CA ASN A 5 5.60 -28.13 -1.71
C ASN A 5 5.79 -26.73 -1.10
N LEU A 6 5.56 -25.72 -1.92
CA LEU A 6 5.46 -24.32 -1.49
C LEU A 6 4.00 -23.87 -1.65
N TYR A 7 3.44 -23.28 -0.61
CA TYR A 7 2.17 -22.57 -0.66
C TYR A 7 2.39 -21.07 -0.63
N ILE A 8 1.95 -20.38 -1.67
CA ILE A 8 1.89 -18.92 -1.74
C ILE A 8 0.48 -18.50 -1.37
N ILE A 9 0.34 -17.79 -0.25
CA ILE A 9 -0.95 -17.47 0.35
C ILE A 9 -1.16 -15.95 0.30
N GLY A 10 -2.29 -15.53 -0.26
CA GLY A 10 -2.70 -14.13 -0.32
C GLY A 10 -4.03 -13.87 0.39
N ASN A 11 -4.51 -12.64 0.31
CA ASN A 11 -5.67 -12.13 1.06
C ASN A 11 -6.97 -12.91 0.81
N GLY A 12 -7.14 -13.52 -0.38
CA GLY A 12 -8.30 -14.37 -0.67
C GLY A 12 -8.40 -15.61 0.23
N PHE A 13 -7.29 -16.08 0.80
CA PHE A 13 -7.29 -17.16 1.79
C PHE A 13 -7.97 -16.72 3.09
N ASP A 14 -7.65 -15.53 3.58
CA ASP A 14 -8.28 -14.97 4.78
C ASP A 14 -9.77 -14.69 4.54
N GLN A 15 -10.13 -14.14 3.37
CA GLN A 15 -11.53 -13.93 2.99
C GLN A 15 -12.32 -15.25 2.93
N HIS A 16 -11.70 -16.34 2.48
CA HIS A 16 -12.29 -17.68 2.51
C HIS A 16 -12.62 -18.12 3.94
N HIS A 17 -11.87 -17.65 4.95
CA HIS A 17 -12.14 -17.89 6.37
C HIS A 17 -13.08 -16.86 7.00
N ASN A 18 -13.76 -16.05 6.16
CA ASN A 18 -14.67 -14.97 6.55
C ASN A 18 -14.00 -13.87 7.39
N ILE A 19 -12.70 -13.68 7.21
CA ILE A 19 -11.99 -12.51 7.76
C ILE A 19 -12.32 -11.32 6.86
N ASN A 20 -12.88 -10.26 7.42
CA ASN A 20 -13.24 -9.04 6.70
C ASN A 20 -12.01 -8.16 6.42
N CYS A 21 -11.04 -8.72 5.67
CA CYS A 21 -9.73 -8.15 5.41
C CYS A 21 -9.59 -7.46 4.03
N SER A 22 -10.72 -7.12 3.37
CA SER A 22 -10.65 -6.30 2.15
C SER A 22 -10.37 -4.84 2.48
N TYR A 23 -9.68 -4.11 1.60
CA TYR A 23 -9.44 -2.68 1.81
C TYR A 23 -10.73 -1.83 1.82
N ASN A 24 -11.82 -2.30 1.20
CA ASN A 24 -13.12 -1.66 1.36
C ASN A 24 -13.67 -1.81 2.79
N ASN A 25 -13.43 -2.96 3.44
CA ASN A 25 -13.75 -3.13 4.87
C ASN A 25 -12.89 -2.22 5.73
N PHE A 26 -11.61 -2.04 5.37
CA PHE A 26 -10.72 -1.08 6.05
C PHE A 26 -11.25 0.35 5.95
N MET A 27 -11.72 0.78 4.77
CA MET A 27 -12.37 2.08 4.60
C MET A 27 -13.55 2.28 5.55
N GLU A 28 -14.50 1.34 5.53
CA GLU A 28 -15.70 1.45 6.37
C GLU A 28 -15.35 1.41 7.86
N TRP A 29 -14.36 0.60 8.24
CA TRP A 29 -13.87 0.56 9.60
C TRP A 29 -13.23 1.89 10.03
N THR A 30 -12.38 2.50 9.19
CA THR A 30 -11.74 3.80 9.50
C THR A 30 -12.77 4.91 9.62
N LYS A 31 -13.76 4.98 8.74
CA LYS A 31 -14.86 5.94 8.85
C LYS A 31 -15.58 5.87 10.20
N LYS A 32 -15.76 4.66 10.72
CA LYS A 32 -16.51 4.41 11.94
C LYS A 32 -15.65 4.54 13.20
N ASN A 33 -14.44 4.00 13.19
CA ASN A 33 -13.63 3.78 14.39
C ASN A 33 -12.40 4.67 14.48
N ASP A 34 -11.90 5.18 13.33
CA ASP A 34 -10.78 6.12 13.27
C ASP A 34 -11.00 7.18 12.18
N ASN A 35 -12.02 7.98 12.37
CA ASN A 35 -12.37 9.04 11.41
C ASN A 35 -11.25 10.08 11.24
N VAL A 36 -10.38 10.23 12.23
CA VAL A 36 -9.22 11.14 12.13
C VAL A 36 -8.27 10.66 11.03
N PHE A 37 -7.95 9.37 10.99
CA PHE A 37 -7.12 8.79 9.93
C PHE A 37 -7.81 8.86 8.57
N PHE A 38 -9.11 8.56 8.50
CA PHE A 38 -9.88 8.68 7.27
C PHE A 38 -9.85 10.11 6.72
N LEU A 39 -10.05 11.11 7.57
CA LEU A 39 -10.00 12.53 7.19
C LEU A 39 -8.59 12.97 6.74
N LYS A 40 -7.51 12.46 7.36
CA LYS A 40 -6.15 12.71 6.88
C LYS A 40 -5.97 12.25 5.43
N LEU A 41 -6.43 11.03 5.11
CA LEU A 41 -6.34 10.52 3.74
C LEU A 41 -7.18 11.35 2.76
N THR A 42 -8.44 11.68 3.09
CA THR A 42 -9.31 12.49 2.21
C THR A 42 -8.86 13.94 2.10
N HIS A 43 -8.00 14.42 2.99
CA HIS A 43 -7.38 15.73 2.88
C HIS A 43 -6.26 15.74 1.83
N VAL A 44 -5.53 14.65 1.70
CA VAL A 44 -4.39 14.52 0.79
C VAL A 44 -4.81 13.98 -0.58
N TYR A 45 -5.68 12.97 -0.61
CA TYR A 45 -6.10 12.26 -1.81
C TYR A 45 -7.56 12.59 -2.15
N ASP A 46 -7.81 13.15 -3.35
CA ASP A 46 -9.14 13.58 -3.80
C ASP A 46 -10.15 12.44 -3.89
N ASP A 47 -9.69 11.27 -4.28
CA ASP A 47 -10.51 10.07 -4.45
C ASP A 47 -10.60 9.18 -3.20
N ALA A 48 -9.90 9.51 -2.09
CA ALA A 48 -9.92 8.71 -0.87
C ALA A 48 -11.31 8.64 -0.16
N CYS A 49 -12.26 9.48 -0.57
CA CYS A 49 -13.66 9.34 -0.17
C CYS A 49 -14.42 8.28 -0.99
N LYS A 50 -13.84 7.73 -2.04
CA LYS A 50 -14.46 6.79 -2.99
C LYS A 50 -14.00 5.37 -2.75
N CYS A 51 -14.92 4.41 -2.82
CA CYS A 51 -14.60 3.00 -2.59
C CYS A 51 -13.65 2.40 -3.64
N TYR A 52 -13.63 2.91 -4.88
CA TYR A 52 -12.70 2.40 -5.89
C TYR A 52 -11.24 2.70 -5.54
N TRP A 53 -10.94 3.82 -4.89
CA TRP A 53 -9.60 4.17 -4.40
C TRP A 53 -9.08 3.15 -3.39
N TRP A 54 -9.95 2.64 -2.53
CA TRP A 54 -9.61 1.63 -1.52
C TRP A 54 -9.48 0.22 -2.07
N ARG A 55 -10.03 -0.09 -3.26
CA ARG A 55 -9.89 -1.44 -3.84
C ARG A 55 -8.42 -1.83 -4.06
N ASP A 56 -7.59 -0.86 -4.37
CA ASP A 56 -6.15 -1.01 -4.55
C ASP A 56 -5.42 0.01 -3.67
N PHE A 57 -5.71 -0.05 -2.39
CA PHE A 57 -5.30 0.93 -1.38
C PHE A 57 -3.79 1.20 -1.41
N GLU A 58 -2.96 0.15 -1.42
CA GLU A 58 -1.52 0.29 -1.40
C GLU A 58 -1.00 1.04 -2.64
N ASN A 59 -1.44 0.67 -3.84
CA ASN A 59 -1.04 1.40 -5.05
C ASN A 59 -1.64 2.82 -5.08
N SER A 60 -2.84 3.00 -4.54
CA SER A 60 -3.48 4.31 -4.47
C SER A 60 -2.76 5.31 -3.57
N LEU A 61 -1.98 4.82 -2.59
CA LEU A 61 -1.11 5.68 -1.76
C LEU A 61 -0.03 6.42 -2.57
N ALA A 62 0.36 5.91 -3.74
CA ALA A 62 1.27 6.60 -4.66
C ALA A 62 0.55 7.60 -5.58
N GLN A 63 -0.76 7.45 -5.79
CA GLN A 63 -1.53 8.19 -6.80
C GLN A 63 -2.02 9.54 -6.28
N LEU A 64 -1.09 10.46 -6.05
CA LEU A 64 -1.41 11.82 -5.63
C LEU A 64 -1.87 12.66 -6.85
N ASN A 65 -3.07 13.23 -6.76
CA ASN A 65 -3.52 14.25 -7.71
C ASN A 65 -2.91 15.61 -7.34
N ILE A 66 -1.85 15.99 -8.04
CA ILE A 66 -1.10 17.22 -7.74
C ILE A 66 -1.98 18.46 -7.85
N SER A 67 -2.89 18.52 -8.81
CA SER A 67 -3.78 19.67 -8.97
C SER A 67 -4.73 19.84 -7.78
N PHE A 68 -5.30 18.73 -7.29
CA PHE A 68 -6.14 18.74 -6.09
C PHE A 68 -5.34 19.14 -4.86
N TYR A 69 -4.18 18.49 -4.65
CA TYR A 69 -3.34 18.73 -3.49
C TYR A 69 -2.81 20.16 -3.44
N ALA A 70 -2.31 20.68 -4.57
CA ALA A 70 -1.85 22.06 -4.66
C ALA A 70 -2.97 23.09 -4.41
N ASN A 71 -4.20 22.83 -4.87
CA ASN A 71 -5.35 23.67 -4.56
C ASN A 71 -5.71 23.65 -3.07
N LYS A 72 -5.69 22.49 -2.45
CA LYS A 72 -5.93 22.35 -0.99
C LYS A 72 -4.90 23.13 -0.18
N LYS A 73 -3.65 23.15 -0.61
CA LYS A 73 -2.55 23.84 0.05
C LYS A 73 -2.47 25.35 -0.33
N GLY A 74 -3.19 25.76 -1.37
CA GLY A 74 -3.40 27.16 -1.77
C GLY A 74 -2.18 28.06 -1.60
N ASN A 75 -2.17 28.79 -0.49
CA ASN A 75 -1.15 29.80 -0.18
C ASN A 75 0.27 29.22 0.02
N LEU A 76 0.43 27.93 0.32
CA LEU A 76 1.75 27.31 0.47
C LEU A 76 2.58 27.40 -0.82
N TYR A 77 1.90 27.38 -1.97
CA TYR A 77 2.52 27.44 -3.29
C TYR A 77 2.33 28.78 -3.98
N ASP A 78 1.71 29.77 -3.33
CA ASP A 78 1.48 31.08 -3.90
C ASP A 78 2.71 31.98 -3.72
N PRO A 79 3.39 32.42 -4.82
CA PRO A 79 4.54 33.29 -4.74
C PRO A 79 4.29 34.63 -4.06
N GLU A 80 3.03 35.12 -4.05
CA GLU A 80 2.68 36.39 -3.39
C GLU A 80 2.64 36.27 -1.84
N TYR A 81 2.37 35.06 -1.32
CA TYR A 81 2.36 34.77 0.12
C TYR A 81 3.74 34.47 0.67
N ILE A 82 4.61 33.87 -0.15
CA ILE A 82 6.00 33.63 0.22
C ILE A 82 6.81 34.86 -0.22
N LYS A 83 6.68 35.94 0.53
CA LYS A 83 7.17 37.26 0.13
C LYS A 83 8.67 37.40 -0.01
N GLU A 84 9.47 36.55 0.59
CA GLU A 84 10.94 36.61 0.57
C GLU A 84 11.56 35.22 0.37
N GLY A 85 12.64 35.15 -0.40
CA GLY A 85 13.41 33.95 -0.63
C GLY A 85 13.45 33.45 -2.10
N SER A 86 14.50 32.69 -2.40
CA SER A 86 14.67 32.00 -3.68
C SER A 86 13.63 30.91 -3.88
N ILE A 87 13.47 30.42 -5.12
CA ILE A 87 12.59 29.25 -5.43
C ILE A 87 13.02 28.05 -4.58
N GLU A 88 14.31 27.88 -4.36
CA GLU A 88 14.86 26.78 -3.55
C GLU A 88 14.42 26.86 -2.08
N GLU A 89 14.46 28.03 -1.46
CA GLU A 89 14.00 28.24 -0.08
C GLU A 89 12.49 27.99 0.05
N LYS A 90 11.72 28.43 -0.95
CA LYS A 90 10.27 28.20 -1.02
C LYS A 90 9.93 26.72 -1.17
N THR A 91 10.66 26.01 -2.04
CA THR A 91 10.52 24.56 -2.21
C THR A 91 10.84 23.83 -0.90
N LYS A 92 11.93 24.20 -0.24
CA LYS A 92 12.32 23.59 1.02
C LYS A 92 11.29 23.78 2.13
N TYR A 93 10.70 24.97 2.21
CA TYR A 93 9.62 25.25 3.18
C TYR A 93 8.38 24.43 2.87
N ALA A 94 7.92 24.40 1.60
CA ALA A 94 6.80 23.61 1.17
C ALA A 94 7.04 22.11 1.41
N SER A 95 8.21 21.59 1.05
CA SER A 95 8.59 20.20 1.26
C SER A 95 8.52 19.79 2.72
N LYS A 96 8.93 20.66 3.63
CA LYS A 96 8.85 20.36 5.08
C LYS A 96 7.40 20.16 5.54
N ILE A 97 6.49 21.07 5.17
CA ILE A 97 5.07 20.96 5.55
C ILE A 97 4.43 19.71 4.95
N VAL A 98 4.71 19.45 3.67
CA VAL A 98 4.23 18.27 2.98
C VAL A 98 4.79 17.00 3.63
N PHE A 99 6.08 16.98 3.93
CA PHE A 99 6.73 15.85 4.59
C PHE A 99 6.09 15.54 5.95
N ASP A 100 5.83 16.54 6.78
CA ASP A 100 5.21 16.36 8.10
C ASP A 100 3.79 15.79 7.98
N GLU A 101 3.04 16.16 6.94
CA GLU A 101 1.69 15.63 6.68
C GLU A 101 1.74 14.16 6.26
N PHE A 102 2.56 13.82 5.27
CA PHE A 102 2.71 12.41 4.82
C PHE A 102 3.32 11.53 5.92
N LYS A 103 4.28 12.06 6.67
CA LYS A 103 4.82 11.38 7.84
C LYS A 103 3.72 11.06 8.86
N SER A 104 2.81 12.01 9.12
CA SER A 104 1.67 11.77 10.02
C SER A 104 0.74 10.66 9.51
N ILE A 105 0.56 10.52 8.19
CA ILE A 105 -0.16 9.40 7.59
C ILE A 105 0.61 8.10 7.83
N LYS A 106 1.90 8.06 7.49
CA LYS A 106 2.76 6.89 7.67
C LYS A 106 2.76 6.38 9.11
N ASP A 107 3.00 7.28 10.06
CA ASP A 107 3.08 6.96 11.49
C ASP A 107 1.76 6.40 12.03
N SER A 108 0.62 6.87 11.48
CA SER A 108 -0.71 6.38 11.84
C SER A 108 -1.06 5.08 11.14
N LEU A 109 -0.64 4.90 9.89
CA LEU A 109 -1.08 3.83 8.99
C LEU A 109 -0.91 2.44 9.60
N ARG A 110 0.30 2.10 10.05
CA ARG A 110 0.58 0.77 10.63
C ARG A 110 -0.30 0.49 11.85
N THR A 111 -0.46 1.48 12.74
CA THR A 111 -1.25 1.33 13.96
C THR A 111 -2.74 1.15 13.66
N VAL A 112 -3.28 1.96 12.75
CA VAL A 112 -4.68 1.90 12.36
C VAL A 112 -4.98 0.61 11.60
N PHE A 113 -4.08 0.22 10.70
CA PHE A 113 -4.19 -1.01 9.93
C PHE A 113 -4.12 -2.26 10.81
N GLN A 114 -3.16 -2.32 11.74
CA GLN A 114 -3.06 -3.41 12.72
C GLN A 114 -4.34 -3.54 13.55
N LYS A 115 -4.82 -2.43 14.11
CA LYS A 115 -6.01 -2.42 14.96
C LYS A 115 -7.24 -2.95 14.22
N TRP A 116 -7.47 -2.43 13.00
CA TRP A 116 -8.55 -2.92 12.15
C TRP A 116 -8.45 -4.42 11.88
N LEU A 117 -7.28 -4.87 11.44
CA LEU A 117 -7.08 -6.26 11.03
C LEU A 117 -7.16 -7.21 12.21
N SER A 118 -6.69 -6.81 13.40
CA SER A 118 -6.84 -7.59 14.64
C SER A 118 -8.29 -7.79 15.01
N GLU A 119 -9.12 -6.73 14.96
CA GLU A 119 -10.56 -6.83 15.21
C GLU A 119 -11.27 -7.71 14.16
N ALA A 120 -10.87 -7.62 12.88
CA ALA A 120 -11.41 -8.48 11.82
C ALA A 120 -11.03 -9.95 12.04
N TYR A 121 -9.81 -10.21 12.51
CA TYR A 121 -9.30 -11.55 12.77
C TYR A 121 -9.93 -12.19 14.02
N GLU A 122 -10.15 -11.45 15.10
CA GLU A 122 -10.84 -11.95 16.31
C GLU A 122 -12.22 -12.47 16.02
N ASN A 123 -12.92 -11.87 15.04
CA ASN A 123 -14.28 -12.24 14.63
C ASN A 123 -14.32 -13.33 13.55
N CYS A 124 -13.19 -13.95 13.18
CA CYS A 124 -13.15 -14.98 12.15
C CYS A 124 -13.72 -16.32 12.62
N LEU A 125 -14.22 -17.09 11.65
CA LEU A 125 -14.62 -18.47 11.89
C LEU A 125 -13.39 -19.39 11.91
N LYS A 126 -13.04 -19.93 13.08
CA LYS A 126 -11.88 -20.80 13.28
C LYS A 126 -12.09 -22.24 12.78
N ASN A 127 -12.66 -22.39 11.58
CA ASN A 127 -12.90 -23.71 10.99
C ASN A 127 -11.92 -23.99 9.85
N LYS A 128 -11.22 -25.11 9.91
CA LYS A 128 -10.38 -25.62 8.81
C LYS A 128 -11.25 -25.88 7.59
N LYS A 129 -10.99 -25.23 6.47
CA LYS A 129 -11.74 -25.38 5.23
C LYS A 129 -10.95 -26.06 4.10
N ILE A 130 -9.65 -26.20 4.29
CA ILE A 130 -8.72 -26.77 3.32
C ILE A 130 -7.89 -27.84 4.03
N GLN A 131 -7.51 -28.89 3.31
CA GLN A 131 -6.52 -29.83 3.77
C GLN A 131 -5.18 -29.52 3.08
N PHE A 132 -4.19 -29.13 3.86
CA PHE A 132 -2.83 -29.02 3.36
C PHE A 132 -2.15 -30.38 3.43
N PRO A 133 -1.56 -30.87 2.33
CA PRO A 133 -0.79 -32.10 2.40
C PRO A 133 0.49 -31.88 3.19
N ASN A 134 0.68 -32.73 4.16
CA ASN A 134 1.89 -33.16 4.85
C ASN A 134 2.96 -32.16 5.33
N GLU A 135 3.86 -32.71 6.17
CA GLU A 135 5.02 -32.07 6.78
C GLU A 135 6.07 -31.53 5.79
N ASP A 136 6.01 -31.94 4.51
CA ASP A 136 6.90 -31.52 3.43
C ASP A 136 6.55 -30.16 2.80
N SER A 137 5.67 -29.38 3.43
CA SER A 137 5.20 -28.11 2.90
C SER A 137 5.74 -26.91 3.66
N ILE A 138 6.12 -25.86 2.92
CA ILE A 138 6.54 -24.55 3.42
C ILE A 138 5.55 -23.49 2.91
N PHE A 139 5.31 -22.47 3.70
CA PHE A 139 4.29 -21.46 3.45
C PHE A 139 4.92 -20.07 3.34
N PHE A 140 4.60 -19.38 2.26
CA PHE A 140 4.97 -17.99 2.03
C PHE A 140 3.70 -17.16 1.97
N THR A 141 3.45 -16.36 2.97
CA THR A 141 2.19 -15.62 3.07
C THR A 141 2.39 -14.12 2.99
N PHE A 142 1.53 -13.50 2.19
CA PHE A 142 1.37 -12.05 2.10
C PHE A 142 0.39 -11.52 3.14
N ASN A 143 -0.30 -12.43 3.87
CA ASN A 143 -1.26 -12.06 4.90
C ASN A 143 -0.55 -11.73 6.20
N TYR A 144 -1.08 -10.76 6.91
CA TYR A 144 -0.59 -10.35 8.23
C TYR A 144 -1.21 -11.19 9.36
N THR A 145 -2.27 -11.96 9.08
CA THR A 145 -3.01 -12.77 10.05
C THR A 145 -2.30 -14.08 10.33
N LYS A 146 -2.58 -14.67 11.48
CA LYS A 146 -2.05 -15.96 11.89
C LYS A 146 -2.98 -17.14 11.57
N THR A 147 -3.70 -17.04 10.43
CA THR A 147 -4.67 -18.05 10.02
C THR A 147 -4.04 -19.43 9.85
N LEU A 148 -2.81 -19.50 9.34
CA LEU A 148 -2.07 -20.76 9.15
C LEU A 148 -1.67 -21.40 10.50
N GLU A 149 -1.23 -20.60 11.44
CA GLU A 149 -0.85 -21.05 12.77
C GLU A 149 -2.07 -21.43 13.61
N ASP A 150 -3.01 -20.51 13.77
CA ASP A 150 -4.06 -20.62 14.78
C ASP A 150 -5.22 -21.52 14.33
N ILE A 151 -5.49 -21.61 13.00
CA ILE A 151 -6.58 -22.45 12.48
C ILE A 151 -6.06 -23.79 11.97
N TYR A 152 -4.89 -23.79 11.30
CA TYR A 152 -4.33 -24.99 10.70
C TYR A 152 -3.26 -25.66 11.55
N GLU A 153 -2.83 -25.02 12.63
CA GLU A 153 -1.82 -25.54 13.58
C GLU A 153 -0.49 -25.87 12.87
N ILE A 154 -0.16 -25.07 11.85
CA ILE A 154 1.10 -25.23 11.12
C ILE A 154 2.22 -24.65 11.97
N ASP A 155 3.34 -25.41 12.10
CA ASP A 155 4.51 -24.93 12.83
C ASP A 155 5.03 -23.60 12.23
N ALA A 156 5.16 -22.59 13.07
CA ALA A 156 5.63 -21.27 12.68
C ALA A 156 6.98 -21.28 11.95
N LYS A 157 7.83 -22.30 12.17
CA LYS A 157 9.10 -22.48 11.44
C LYS A 157 8.92 -22.77 9.95
N ARG A 158 7.72 -23.13 9.54
CA ARG A 158 7.35 -23.44 8.15
C ARG A 158 6.60 -22.30 7.48
N ILE A 159 6.33 -21.20 8.20
CA ILE A 159 5.55 -20.06 7.74
C ILE A 159 6.43 -18.82 7.66
N TYR A 160 6.40 -18.15 6.52
CA TYR A 160 7.12 -16.90 6.27
C TYR A 160 6.13 -15.79 5.94
N HIS A 161 5.86 -14.91 6.92
CA HIS A 161 5.06 -13.70 6.76
C HIS A 161 5.94 -12.61 6.13
N ILE A 162 5.86 -12.46 4.82
CA ILE A 162 6.76 -11.57 4.09
C ILE A 162 6.56 -10.10 4.43
N HIS A 163 5.34 -9.73 4.79
CA HIS A 163 4.97 -8.37 5.17
C HIS A 163 4.79 -8.16 6.68
N GLY A 164 5.25 -9.13 7.48
CA GLY A 164 5.07 -9.10 8.93
C GLY A 164 3.73 -9.65 9.41
N VAL A 165 3.47 -9.57 10.69
CA VAL A 165 2.34 -10.22 11.39
C VAL A 165 1.63 -9.25 12.33
N ILE A 166 0.31 -9.42 12.52
CA ILE A 166 -0.53 -8.52 13.33
C ILE A 166 -0.11 -8.43 14.81
N ASP A 167 0.55 -9.44 15.36
CA ASP A 167 1.03 -9.42 16.74
C ASP A 167 2.27 -8.52 16.92
N ASP A 168 2.98 -8.21 15.85
CA ASP A 168 4.15 -7.33 15.82
C ASP A 168 3.96 -6.20 14.80
N LYS A 169 3.42 -5.08 15.26
CA LYS A 169 3.17 -3.89 14.44
C LYS A 169 4.43 -3.41 13.71
N ASP A 170 5.58 -3.48 14.35
CA ASP A 170 6.82 -2.94 13.79
C ASP A 170 7.39 -3.84 12.67
N SER A 171 6.94 -5.10 12.61
CA SER A 171 7.22 -5.98 11.48
C SER A 171 6.37 -5.71 10.25
N MET A 172 5.22 -5.03 10.41
CA MET A 172 4.24 -4.86 9.32
C MET A 172 4.71 -3.85 8.29
N GLU A 173 4.71 -4.27 7.02
CA GLU A 173 5.07 -3.43 5.86
C GLU A 173 3.82 -3.14 5.02
N VAL A 174 3.29 -1.93 5.14
CA VAL A 174 2.12 -1.42 4.41
C VAL A 174 2.53 -0.17 3.65
N GLY A 175 2.25 -0.11 2.35
CA GLY A 175 2.61 1.02 1.51
C GLY A 175 2.61 0.69 0.03
N HIS A 176 2.94 1.67 -0.83
CA HIS A 176 3.00 1.48 -2.28
C HIS A 176 4.35 0.92 -2.76
N GLY A 177 4.40 0.51 -4.04
CA GLY A 177 5.59 -0.10 -4.65
C GLY A 177 6.50 0.86 -5.42
N LEU A 178 6.05 2.09 -5.74
CA LEU A 178 6.76 2.99 -6.65
C LEU A 178 8.04 3.57 -6.04
N GLY A 179 9.12 3.62 -6.83
CA GLY A 179 10.35 4.32 -6.51
C GLY A 179 10.27 5.82 -6.77
N GLU A 180 11.35 6.53 -6.42
CA GLU A 180 11.43 7.98 -6.57
C GLU A 180 11.34 8.41 -8.05
N GLU A 181 12.01 7.70 -8.95
CA GLU A 181 12.00 7.97 -10.39
C GLU A 181 10.59 7.81 -10.98
N GLU A 182 9.92 6.70 -10.66
CA GLU A 182 8.56 6.43 -11.12
C GLU A 182 7.55 7.45 -10.56
N LEU A 183 7.70 7.85 -9.30
CA LEU A 183 6.89 8.92 -8.69
C LEU A 183 7.12 10.26 -9.37
N ASN A 184 8.37 10.59 -9.69
CA ASN A 184 8.74 11.82 -10.39
C ASN A 184 8.06 11.87 -11.76
N ASP A 185 8.20 10.83 -12.58
CA ASP A 185 7.59 10.74 -13.90
C ASP A 185 6.05 10.86 -13.83
N MET A 186 5.45 10.16 -12.86
CA MET A 186 4.00 10.18 -12.67
C MET A 186 3.50 11.56 -12.24
N LEU A 187 4.16 12.24 -11.30
CA LEU A 187 3.68 13.51 -10.75
C LEU A 187 3.92 14.69 -11.68
N ILE A 188 5.11 14.77 -12.30
CA ILE A 188 5.46 15.85 -13.24
C ILE A 188 4.65 15.69 -14.53
N GLY A 189 4.43 14.46 -15.00
CA GLY A 189 3.65 14.15 -16.19
C GLY A 189 2.15 14.44 -16.09
N GLN A 190 1.60 14.71 -14.89
CA GLN A 190 0.17 15.00 -14.77
C GLN A 190 -0.23 16.28 -15.49
N GLU A 191 -1.21 16.20 -16.39
CA GLU A 191 -1.82 17.38 -17.02
C GLU A 191 -2.64 18.19 -16.00
N PRO A 192 -2.62 19.53 -16.09
CA PRO A 192 -3.47 20.37 -15.26
C PRO A 192 -4.94 20.03 -15.51
N ARG A 193 -5.68 19.66 -14.47
CA ARG A 193 -7.14 19.51 -14.60
C ARG A 193 -7.78 20.86 -14.85
N ILE A 194 -8.51 20.96 -15.94
CA ILE A 194 -9.39 22.10 -16.24
C ILE A 194 -10.75 21.75 -15.65
N GLY A 195 -11.12 22.41 -14.56
CA GLY A 195 -12.45 22.31 -13.97
C GLY A 195 -13.44 23.23 -14.69
N GLU A 196 -14.64 22.75 -14.98
CA GLU A 196 -15.76 23.59 -15.37
C GLU A 196 -16.64 23.83 -14.15
N VAL A 197 -16.85 25.10 -13.80
CA VAL A 197 -17.69 25.50 -12.67
C VAL A 197 -18.78 26.43 -13.18
N TRP A 198 -20.01 26.19 -12.71
CA TRP A 198 -21.11 27.07 -12.98
C TRP A 198 -20.90 28.42 -12.29
N ASN A 199 -20.80 29.49 -13.07
CA ASN A 199 -20.66 30.84 -12.52
C ASN A 199 -22.04 31.51 -12.48
N ASN A 200 -22.60 31.66 -11.29
CA ASN A 200 -23.93 32.23 -11.09
C ASN A 200 -24.06 33.69 -11.55
N ARG A 201 -22.96 34.47 -11.53
CA ARG A 201 -22.98 35.86 -12.00
C ARG A 201 -23.03 35.95 -13.53
N LEU A 202 -22.40 35.01 -14.22
CA LEU A 202 -22.32 34.99 -15.68
C LEU A 202 -23.35 34.05 -16.30
N ASN A 203 -24.09 33.32 -15.50
CA ASN A 203 -25.09 32.31 -15.89
C ASN A 203 -24.57 31.35 -16.98
N ARG A 204 -23.32 30.87 -16.81
CA ARG A 204 -22.66 29.96 -17.75
C ARG A 204 -21.61 29.11 -17.06
N MET A 205 -21.23 28.00 -17.72
CA MET A 205 -20.04 27.22 -17.35
C MET A 205 -18.78 28.03 -17.66
N VAL A 206 -17.90 28.14 -16.69
CA VAL A 206 -16.58 28.80 -16.79
C VAL A 206 -15.50 27.76 -16.59
N ARG A 207 -14.56 27.69 -17.52
CA ARG A 207 -13.34 26.89 -17.36
C ARG A 207 -12.42 27.61 -16.39
N LEU A 208 -12.16 26.98 -15.27
CA LEU A 208 -11.17 27.43 -14.31
C LEU A 208 -9.94 26.54 -14.44
N GLN A 209 -8.80 27.16 -14.74
CA GLN A 209 -7.53 26.49 -14.57
C GLN A 209 -7.26 26.41 -13.06
N ILE A 210 -7.43 25.21 -12.51
CA ILE A 210 -7.45 24.98 -11.06
C ILE A 210 -6.07 25.23 -10.42
N VAL A 211 -4.97 25.05 -11.20
CA VAL A 211 -3.60 25.28 -10.71
C VAL A 211 -2.76 25.98 -11.76
N LYS A 212 -2.05 27.02 -11.37
CA LYS A 212 -1.03 27.63 -12.23
C LYS A 212 0.12 26.62 -12.46
N PRO A 213 0.68 26.50 -13.69
CA PRO A 213 1.71 25.51 -14.01
C PRO A 213 2.91 25.50 -13.03
N LYS A 214 3.40 26.68 -12.62
CA LYS A 214 4.51 26.82 -11.66
C LYS A 214 4.17 26.26 -10.27
N HIS A 215 2.93 26.40 -9.84
CA HIS A 215 2.50 25.85 -8.54
C HIS A 215 2.39 24.32 -8.58
N LYS A 216 1.98 23.77 -9.73
CA LYS A 216 1.92 22.33 -9.95
C LYS A 216 3.30 21.69 -9.85
N GLU A 217 4.29 22.27 -10.56
CA GLU A 217 5.66 21.78 -10.55
C GLU A 217 6.26 21.82 -9.12
N LEU A 218 6.07 22.95 -8.42
CA LEU A 218 6.52 23.08 -7.04
C LEU A 218 5.83 22.08 -6.10
N ALA A 219 4.53 21.85 -6.27
CA ALA A 219 3.79 20.87 -5.49
C ALA A 219 4.27 19.45 -5.78
N ALA A 220 4.54 19.10 -7.05
CA ALA A 220 5.07 17.81 -7.44
C ALA A 220 6.44 17.57 -6.77
N LEU A 221 7.39 18.48 -6.95
CA LEU A 221 8.73 18.38 -6.38
C LEU A 221 8.70 18.25 -4.84
N SER A 222 7.86 19.05 -4.16
CA SER A 222 7.74 18.99 -2.70
C SER A 222 7.09 17.71 -2.18
N SER A 223 6.35 16.98 -3.03
CA SER A 223 5.61 15.79 -2.61
C SER A 223 6.36 14.47 -2.82
N ILE A 224 7.34 14.43 -3.75
CA ILE A 224 8.04 13.19 -4.13
C ILE A 224 8.73 12.55 -2.92
N GLU A 225 9.60 13.30 -2.22
CA GLU A 225 10.31 12.79 -1.04
C GLU A 225 9.33 12.27 0.03
N SER A 226 8.22 12.95 0.19
CA SER A 226 7.17 12.60 1.15
C SER A 226 6.46 11.31 0.76
N LEU A 227 6.11 11.12 -0.51
CA LEU A 227 5.51 9.90 -1.03
C LEU A 227 6.47 8.71 -0.90
N VAL A 228 7.76 8.90 -1.18
CA VAL A 228 8.79 7.86 -0.98
C VAL A 228 8.75 7.30 0.45
N THR A 229 8.39 8.11 1.45
CA THR A 229 8.25 7.63 2.82
C THR A 229 7.14 6.58 2.98
N LEU A 230 6.11 6.58 2.12
CA LEU A 230 5.02 5.59 2.11
C LEU A 230 5.34 4.34 1.30
N LYS A 231 6.54 4.25 0.72
CA LYS A 231 6.97 3.06 -0.02
C LYS A 231 7.16 1.87 0.91
N LYS A 232 6.69 0.71 0.47
CA LYS A 232 6.94 -0.59 1.09
C LYS A 232 8.41 -1.00 0.85
N ASP A 233 9.11 -1.44 1.88
CA ASP A 233 10.49 -1.92 1.77
C ASP A 233 10.56 -3.37 1.26
N VAL A 234 10.24 -3.56 -0.02
CA VAL A 234 10.23 -4.87 -0.68
C VAL A 234 11.61 -5.54 -0.63
N GLU A 235 12.67 -4.77 -0.90
CA GLU A 235 14.04 -5.30 -0.89
C GLU A 235 14.47 -5.74 0.52
N GLY A 236 14.15 -4.93 1.54
CA GLY A 236 14.39 -5.27 2.93
C GLY A 236 13.61 -6.51 3.36
N CYS A 237 12.36 -6.64 2.94
CA CYS A 237 11.56 -7.86 3.18
C CYS A 237 12.19 -9.10 2.56
N ILE A 238 12.64 -9.02 1.30
CA ILE A 238 13.34 -10.12 0.63
C ILE A 238 14.64 -10.46 1.38
N LYS A 239 15.39 -9.46 1.79
CA LYS A 239 16.67 -9.64 2.51
C LYS A 239 16.47 -10.28 3.88
N LYS A 240 15.47 -9.83 4.64
CA LYS A 240 15.10 -10.41 5.96
C LYS A 240 14.69 -11.89 5.82
N ASN A 241 14.05 -12.27 4.72
CA ASN A 241 13.55 -13.61 4.47
C ASN A 241 14.51 -14.49 3.61
N GLN A 242 15.80 -14.18 3.59
CA GLN A 242 16.79 -14.92 2.77
C GLN A 242 16.83 -16.42 3.11
N VAL A 243 16.55 -16.82 4.33
CA VAL A 243 16.47 -18.23 4.76
C VAL A 243 15.40 -18.98 3.96
N PHE A 244 14.20 -18.40 3.82
CA PHE A 244 13.13 -18.97 3.00
C PHE A 244 13.59 -19.24 1.57
N PHE A 245 14.21 -18.26 0.90
CA PHE A 245 14.67 -18.41 -0.49
C PHE A 245 15.76 -19.46 -0.68
N ASN A 246 16.44 -19.87 0.39
CA ASN A 246 17.38 -20.98 0.37
C ASN A 246 16.71 -22.34 0.64
N GLU A 247 15.56 -22.36 1.32
CA GLU A 247 14.83 -23.58 1.63
C GLU A 247 13.95 -24.09 0.48
N ILE A 248 13.65 -23.25 -0.53
CA ILE A 248 12.75 -23.60 -1.64
C ILE A 248 13.46 -24.14 -2.90
N LEU A 249 14.78 -24.36 -2.87
CA LEU A 249 15.56 -24.78 -4.04
C LEU A 249 15.13 -26.14 -4.62
N ASP A 250 14.60 -27.03 -3.79
CA ASP A 250 14.19 -28.39 -4.15
C ASP A 250 12.66 -28.58 -4.20
N VAL A 251 11.90 -27.48 -4.18
CA VAL A 251 10.45 -27.53 -4.28
C VAL A 251 10.04 -28.06 -5.65
N GLU A 252 9.14 -29.04 -5.63
CA GLU A 252 8.60 -29.70 -6.83
C GLU A 252 7.28 -29.06 -7.30
N ARG A 253 6.49 -28.53 -6.35
CA ARG A 253 5.17 -27.91 -6.62
C ARG A 253 4.99 -26.62 -5.87
N ILE A 254 4.42 -25.63 -6.55
CA ILE A 254 4.03 -24.35 -5.98
C ILE A 254 2.52 -24.21 -6.13
N TYR A 255 1.83 -24.07 -5.02
CA TYR A 255 0.39 -23.82 -4.96
C TYR A 255 0.13 -22.36 -4.61
N VAL A 256 -0.68 -21.68 -5.41
CA VAL A 256 -1.05 -20.30 -5.19
C VAL A 256 -2.52 -20.24 -4.75
N TYR A 257 -2.78 -19.67 -3.57
CA TYR A 257 -4.13 -19.59 -3.04
C TYR A 257 -4.49 -18.18 -2.59
N GLY A 258 -5.52 -17.63 -3.23
CA GLY A 258 -6.09 -16.32 -2.85
C GLY A 258 -5.14 -15.14 -3.03
N PHE A 259 -4.15 -15.25 -3.92
CA PHE A 259 -3.17 -14.23 -4.23
C PHE A 259 -3.56 -13.45 -5.49
N SER A 260 -3.51 -12.11 -5.42
CA SER A 260 -4.01 -11.23 -6.49
C SER A 260 -2.99 -10.88 -7.57
N PHE A 261 -1.72 -11.26 -7.42
CA PHE A 261 -0.63 -10.87 -8.31
C PHE A 261 -0.49 -9.33 -8.45
N SER A 262 -0.65 -8.61 -7.34
CA SER A 262 -0.44 -7.16 -7.34
C SER A 262 0.97 -6.81 -7.82
N TYR A 263 1.09 -5.71 -8.58
CA TYR A 263 2.37 -5.23 -9.11
C TYR A 263 3.45 -5.10 -8.03
N ILE A 264 3.07 -4.62 -6.85
CA ILE A 264 3.96 -4.42 -5.70
C ILE A 264 4.58 -5.74 -5.20
N ASP A 265 3.91 -6.87 -5.45
CA ASP A 265 4.32 -8.19 -4.98
C ASP A 265 5.10 -9.00 -6.03
N ILE A 266 5.16 -8.53 -7.28
CA ILE A 266 5.89 -9.19 -8.38
C ILE A 266 7.36 -9.48 -8.04
N PRO A 267 8.15 -8.59 -7.40
CA PRO A 267 9.54 -8.87 -7.08
C PRO A 267 9.76 -10.12 -6.20
N TYR A 268 8.81 -10.43 -5.32
CA TYR A 268 8.88 -11.67 -4.52
C TYR A 268 8.69 -12.91 -5.39
N LEU A 269 7.73 -12.87 -6.33
CA LEU A 269 7.48 -13.97 -7.26
C LEU A 269 8.67 -14.20 -8.20
N GLU A 270 9.26 -13.13 -8.75
CA GLU A 270 10.47 -13.24 -9.53
C GLU A 270 11.61 -13.90 -8.76
N LYS A 271 11.75 -13.55 -7.48
CA LYS A 271 12.76 -14.17 -6.63
C LYS A 271 12.48 -15.65 -6.40
N ILE A 272 11.21 -16.05 -6.20
CA ILE A 272 10.80 -17.45 -6.07
C ILE A 272 11.10 -18.20 -7.36
N ILE A 273 10.69 -17.68 -8.53
CA ILE A 273 10.94 -18.28 -9.84
C ILE A 273 12.43 -18.51 -10.08
N ARG A 274 13.27 -17.53 -9.75
CA ARG A 274 14.73 -17.64 -9.92
C ARG A 274 15.39 -18.62 -8.96
N ARG A 275 14.71 -18.98 -7.87
CA ARG A 275 15.23 -19.88 -6.83
C ARG A 275 14.72 -21.30 -6.96
N THR A 276 13.62 -21.53 -7.64
CA THR A 276 13.06 -22.85 -7.89
C THR A 276 13.56 -23.42 -9.21
N LYS A 277 13.40 -24.73 -9.40
CA LYS A 277 13.82 -25.41 -10.62
C LYS A 277 12.89 -25.07 -11.80
N PRO A 278 13.38 -25.05 -13.05
CA PRO A 278 12.53 -24.77 -14.21
C PRO A 278 11.35 -25.75 -14.38
N GLU A 279 11.52 -27.00 -13.92
CA GLU A 279 10.50 -28.05 -13.95
C GLU A 279 9.49 -27.99 -12.77
N THR A 280 9.62 -27.03 -11.88
CA THR A 280 8.67 -26.86 -10.75
C THR A 280 7.26 -26.56 -11.27
N HIS A 281 6.28 -27.36 -10.86
CA HIS A 281 4.90 -27.22 -11.28
C HIS A 281 4.16 -26.14 -10.47
N TRP A 282 3.51 -25.23 -11.17
CA TRP A 282 2.63 -24.21 -10.56
C TRP A 282 1.18 -24.62 -10.70
N VAL A 283 0.43 -24.50 -9.59
CA VAL A 283 -1.02 -24.72 -9.48
C VAL A 283 -1.64 -23.42 -8.98
N ILE A 284 -2.42 -22.76 -9.83
CA ILE A 284 -3.02 -21.44 -9.57
C ILE A 284 -4.53 -21.56 -9.53
#